data_b2c6f1a184dccf861c6bf9babcbbee67
#
_entry.id   b2c6f1a184dccf861c6bf9babcbbee67
#
_cell.length_a   1.000
_cell.length_b   1.000
_cell.length_c   1.000
_cell.angle_alpha   90.00
_cell.angle_beta   90.00
_cell.angle_gamma   90.00
#
_symmetry.space_group_name_H-M   'P 1'
#
loop_
_entity.id
_entity.type
_entity.pdbx_description
1 polymer ?
#
loop_
_entity_poly.entity_id
_entity_poly.type
_entity_poly.pdbx_seq_one_letter_code
_entity_poly.pdbx_strand_id
1 'polypeptide(L)'
;MARIAIGGFLHETNCFVSMRTDYEYYARGGEFPPLARGQEIMDRTRGGSFGMSGFLETLDTAHELVPLLWGHGGAGGYITDDCFERIVGELIGMLSRAMPVDAVYLDLHGAMCSETFPDAEGEILRRVRACVGPDIPVVITLDYHVNITEQMVE
;
A
#
# COMPACT_ATOMS: atom_id res chain seq x y z
N MET A 1 19.73 -5.19 -13.76
CA MET A 1 19.44 -4.48 -12.50
C MET A 1 18.22 -3.63 -12.78
N ALA A 2 17.12 -3.85 -12.11
CA ALA A 2 15.91 -3.05 -12.25
C ALA A 2 15.76 -2.10 -11.05
N ARG A 3 15.09 -0.98 -11.26
CA ARG A 3 14.75 0.04 -10.27
C ARG A 3 13.29 -0.13 -9.89
N ILE A 4 13.00 -0.62 -8.69
CA ILE A 4 11.68 -1.06 -8.24
C ILE A 4 11.16 -0.13 -7.14
N ALA A 5 10.06 0.57 -7.40
CA ALA A 5 9.36 1.32 -6.37
C ALA A 5 8.56 0.36 -5.47
N ILE A 6 8.69 0.52 -4.15
CA ILE A 6 8.00 -0.34 -3.18
C ILE A 6 7.19 0.49 -2.19
N GLY A 7 6.00 0.02 -1.86
CA GLY A 7 5.12 0.68 -0.90
C GLY A 7 3.97 -0.22 -0.47
N GLY A 8 3.03 0.34 0.28
CA GLY A 8 1.83 -0.39 0.69
C GLY A 8 0.90 0.43 1.56
N PHE A 9 -0.39 0.10 1.49
CA PHE A 9 -1.41 0.66 2.34
C PHE A 9 -2.45 -0.42 2.62
N LEU A 10 -2.42 -0.98 3.83
CA LEU A 10 -3.19 -2.14 4.21
C LEU A 10 -4.26 -1.79 5.24
N HIS A 11 -5.46 -2.27 5.00
CA HIS A 11 -6.58 -2.22 5.94
C HIS A 11 -7.59 -3.32 5.62
N GLU A 12 -8.12 -3.96 6.64
CA GLU A 12 -9.25 -4.88 6.54
C GLU A 12 -10.50 -4.19 7.08
N THR A 13 -11.41 -3.80 6.20
CA THR A 13 -12.62 -3.09 6.60
C THR A 13 -13.69 -4.05 7.09
N ASN A 14 -14.13 -3.86 8.33
CA ASN A 14 -15.32 -4.46 8.87
C ASN A 14 -16.47 -3.44 8.82
N CYS A 15 -17.41 -3.64 7.90
CA CYS A 15 -18.52 -2.72 7.65
C CYS A 15 -19.50 -2.59 8.84
N PHE A 16 -19.44 -3.47 9.83
CA PHE A 16 -20.28 -3.43 11.03
C PHE A 16 -19.66 -2.62 12.18
N VAL A 17 -18.40 -2.23 12.06
CA VAL A 17 -17.72 -1.36 13.03
C VAL A 17 -18.14 0.09 12.76
N SER A 18 -18.71 0.75 13.78
CA SER A 18 -19.19 2.14 13.66
C SER A 18 -18.07 3.18 13.73
N MET A 19 -16.95 2.85 14.38
CA MET A 19 -15.80 3.75 14.50
C MET A 19 -14.99 3.75 13.21
N ARG A 20 -14.66 4.94 12.73
CA ARG A 20 -13.82 5.12 11.54
C ARG A 20 -12.35 4.98 11.88
N THR A 21 -11.57 4.57 10.88
CA THR A 21 -10.10 4.54 10.98
C THR A 21 -9.55 5.80 10.32
N ASP A 22 -8.91 6.64 11.10
CA ASP A 22 -8.37 7.93 10.68
C ASP A 22 -6.86 7.90 10.43
N TYR A 23 -6.32 9.00 9.93
CA TYR A 23 -4.89 9.15 9.67
C TYR A 23 -4.03 9.03 10.94
N GLU A 24 -4.50 9.54 12.07
CA GLU A 24 -3.76 9.50 13.34
C GLU A 24 -3.56 8.07 13.84
N TYR A 25 -4.48 7.17 13.51
CA TYR A 25 -4.33 5.74 13.79
C TYR A 25 -3.08 5.17 13.12
N TYR A 26 -2.87 5.48 11.82
CA TYR A 26 -1.67 5.05 11.09
C TYR A 26 -0.41 5.80 11.55
N ALA A 27 -0.52 7.10 11.81
CA ALA A 27 0.62 7.92 12.19
C ALA A 27 1.24 7.51 13.53
N ARG A 28 0.39 7.13 14.49
CA ARG A 28 0.85 6.68 15.81
C ARG A 28 1.30 5.22 15.82
N GLY A 29 0.75 4.40 14.94
CA GLY A 29 0.82 2.96 15.04
C GLY A 29 -0.04 2.42 16.20
N GLY A 30 -0.17 1.11 16.28
CA GLY A 30 -0.98 0.44 17.29
C GLY A 30 -0.56 -1.02 17.35
N GLU A 31 -1.43 -1.91 16.91
CA GLU A 31 -1.10 -3.32 16.71
C GLU A 31 0.01 -3.50 15.66
N PHE A 32 0.06 -2.60 14.67
CA PHE A 32 1.07 -2.58 13.62
C PHE A 32 2.00 -1.36 13.76
N PRO A 33 3.19 -1.40 13.11
CA PRO A 33 4.11 -0.28 13.16
C PRO A 33 3.49 1.02 12.63
N PRO A 34 3.92 2.18 13.12
CA PRO A 34 3.51 3.47 12.57
C PRO A 34 3.78 3.58 11.07
N LEU A 35 3.04 4.45 10.39
CA LEU A 35 3.25 4.78 8.98
C LEU A 35 4.73 5.06 8.70
N ALA A 36 5.31 4.29 7.78
CA ALA A 36 6.72 4.30 7.43
C ALA A 36 6.98 4.95 6.07
N ARG A 37 8.12 5.60 5.91
CA ARG A 37 8.56 6.26 4.68
C ARG A 37 10.00 5.94 4.37
N GLY A 38 10.31 5.77 3.09
CA GLY A 38 11.68 5.53 2.67
C GLY A 38 12.29 4.31 3.37
N GLN A 39 13.52 4.43 3.82
CA GLN A 39 14.26 3.33 4.46
C GLN A 39 13.54 2.72 5.68
N GLU A 40 12.73 3.51 6.40
CA GLU A 40 11.97 3.00 7.55
C GLU A 40 11.05 1.82 7.20
N ILE A 41 10.59 1.71 5.94
CA ILE A 41 9.77 0.58 5.49
C ILE A 41 10.54 -0.72 5.72
N MET A 42 11.77 -0.79 5.23
CA MET A 42 12.60 -1.99 5.37
C MET A 42 12.97 -2.27 6.83
N ASP A 43 13.23 -1.21 7.60
CA ASP A 43 13.60 -1.34 9.01
C ASP A 43 12.44 -1.88 9.87
N ARG A 44 11.18 -1.53 9.50
CA ARG A 44 9.98 -1.91 10.25
C ARG A 44 9.33 -3.22 9.78
N THR A 45 9.55 -3.61 8.52
CA THR A 45 8.92 -4.82 7.96
C THR A 45 9.84 -6.02 7.91
N ARG A 46 11.17 -5.85 7.92
CA ARG A 46 12.13 -6.94 7.82
C ARG A 46 11.97 -7.94 8.97
N GLY A 47 11.89 -9.23 8.62
CA GLY A 47 11.70 -10.32 9.58
C GLY A 47 10.31 -10.39 10.20
N GLY A 48 9.37 -9.57 9.74
CA GLY A 48 7.95 -9.64 10.09
C GLY A 48 7.18 -10.64 9.23
N SER A 49 5.88 -10.74 9.43
CA SER A 49 4.96 -11.60 8.67
C SER A 49 4.06 -10.79 7.71
N PHE A 50 4.63 -9.78 7.08
CA PHE A 50 3.96 -8.94 6.09
C PHE A 50 4.27 -9.39 4.66
N GLY A 51 3.42 -9.07 3.70
CA GLY A 51 3.72 -9.25 2.27
C GLY A 51 5.02 -8.56 1.88
N MET A 52 5.24 -7.34 2.38
CA MET A 52 6.50 -6.61 2.22
C MET A 52 7.71 -7.38 2.73
N SER A 53 7.60 -8.07 3.89
CA SER A 53 8.70 -8.87 4.44
C SER A 53 9.07 -10.02 3.51
N GLY A 54 8.08 -10.78 3.05
CA GLY A 54 8.29 -11.89 2.12
C GLY A 54 8.89 -11.42 0.78
N PHE A 55 8.43 -10.28 0.27
CA PHE A 55 9.00 -9.67 -0.93
C PHE A 55 10.48 -9.33 -0.74
N LEU A 56 10.83 -8.65 0.35
CA LEU A 56 12.21 -8.25 0.64
C LEU A 56 13.17 -9.43 0.89
N GLU A 57 12.65 -10.54 1.41
CA GLU A 57 13.43 -11.76 1.66
C GLU A 57 13.70 -12.57 0.38
N THR A 58 12.79 -12.51 -0.58
CA THR A 58 12.86 -13.31 -1.82
C THR A 58 13.45 -12.56 -3.01
N LEU A 59 13.46 -11.22 -2.95
CA LEU A 59 13.99 -10.42 -4.04
C LEU A 59 15.51 -10.53 -4.14
N ASP A 60 16.02 -10.70 -5.38
CA ASP A 60 17.46 -10.65 -5.65
C ASP A 60 18.03 -9.26 -5.26
N THR A 61 19.10 -9.28 -4.48
CA THR A 61 19.80 -8.07 -4.02
C THR A 61 20.43 -7.23 -5.14
N ALA A 62 20.44 -7.75 -6.39
CA ALA A 62 20.91 -7.02 -7.57
C ALA A 62 20.01 -5.87 -8.01
N HIS A 63 18.77 -5.77 -7.47
CA HIS A 63 17.83 -4.70 -7.82
C HIS A 63 17.98 -3.46 -6.91
N GLU A 64 17.72 -2.27 -7.47
CA GLU A 64 17.60 -1.03 -6.72
C GLU A 64 16.17 -0.89 -6.19
N LEU A 65 16.00 -0.80 -4.87
CA LEU A 65 14.71 -0.52 -4.24
C LEU A 65 14.54 0.97 -4.01
N VAL A 66 13.38 1.49 -4.39
CA VAL A 66 12.93 2.86 -4.14
C VAL A 66 11.75 2.82 -3.17
N PRO A 67 12.02 2.84 -1.85
CA PRO A 67 10.96 2.76 -0.86
C PRO A 67 10.16 4.07 -0.82
N LEU A 68 8.84 3.95 -0.92
CA LEU A 68 7.88 5.05 -0.91
C LEU A 68 7.28 5.22 0.49
N LEU A 69 6.07 4.73 0.67
CA LEU A 69 5.29 4.77 1.89
C LEU A 69 4.68 3.39 2.17
N TRP A 70 4.61 3.00 3.45
CA TRP A 70 3.96 1.77 3.89
C TRP A 70 3.23 1.99 5.22
N GLY A 71 1.99 1.50 5.32
CA GLY A 71 1.20 1.55 6.53
C GLY A 71 0.23 0.38 6.63
N HIS A 72 0.05 -0.15 7.83
CA HIS A 72 -0.87 -1.25 8.13
C HIS A 72 -1.82 -0.86 9.26
N GLY A 73 -3.12 -0.81 8.95
CA GLY A 73 -4.16 -0.42 9.90
C GLY A 73 -4.86 -1.58 10.60
N GLY A 74 -4.54 -2.84 10.22
CA GLY A 74 -5.25 -4.00 10.76
C GLY A 74 -6.71 -4.04 10.37
N ALA A 75 -7.53 -4.69 11.19
CA ALA A 75 -8.97 -4.75 11.01
C ALA A 75 -9.66 -3.59 11.75
N GLY A 76 -10.59 -2.90 11.07
CA GLY A 76 -11.29 -1.75 11.65
C GLY A 76 -12.51 -1.33 10.85
N GLY A 77 -13.09 -0.18 11.16
CA GLY A 77 -14.18 0.41 10.37
C GLY A 77 -13.68 1.04 9.07
N TYR A 78 -14.59 1.65 8.33
CA TYR A 78 -14.23 2.37 7.11
C TYR A 78 -13.10 3.37 7.35
N ILE A 79 -12.19 3.47 6.39
CA ILE A 79 -11.17 4.53 6.39
C ILE A 79 -11.83 5.87 6.06
N THR A 80 -11.50 6.92 6.82
CA THR A 80 -11.97 8.27 6.48
C THR A 80 -11.38 8.72 5.15
N ASP A 81 -12.13 9.51 4.38
CA ASP A 81 -11.65 10.03 3.10
C ASP A 81 -10.39 10.91 3.30
N ASP A 82 -10.30 11.69 4.40
CA ASP A 82 -9.08 12.44 4.74
C ASP A 82 -7.87 11.50 4.90
N CYS A 83 -8.02 10.39 5.62
CA CYS A 83 -6.97 9.40 5.79
C CYS A 83 -6.54 8.80 4.45
N PHE A 84 -7.51 8.37 3.65
CA PHE A 84 -7.27 7.78 2.34
C PHE A 84 -6.52 8.75 1.42
N GLU A 85 -7.03 9.97 1.27
CA GLU A 85 -6.44 10.96 0.36
C GLU A 85 -5.05 11.41 0.81
N ARG A 86 -4.80 11.53 2.10
CA ARG A 86 -3.47 11.90 2.63
C ARG A 86 -2.45 10.80 2.35
N ILE A 87 -2.77 9.54 2.68
CA ILE A 87 -1.84 8.42 2.51
C ILE A 87 -1.62 8.12 1.02
N VAL A 88 -2.69 7.99 0.25
CA VAL A 88 -2.58 7.68 -1.18
C VAL A 88 -1.99 8.85 -1.96
N GLY A 89 -2.38 10.08 -1.65
CA GLY A 89 -1.81 11.28 -2.26
C GLY A 89 -0.30 11.39 -2.01
N GLU A 90 0.17 11.06 -0.79
CA GLU A 90 1.59 11.02 -0.47
C GLU A 90 2.31 9.90 -1.23
N LEU A 91 1.74 8.68 -1.25
CA LEU A 91 2.27 7.53 -1.99
C LEU A 91 2.47 7.87 -3.48
N ILE A 92 1.43 8.40 -4.13
CA ILE A 92 1.48 8.80 -5.55
C ILE A 92 2.48 9.94 -5.77
N GLY A 93 2.52 10.93 -4.88
CA GLY A 93 3.48 12.02 -4.94
C GLY A 93 4.94 11.53 -4.81
N MET A 94 5.20 10.55 -3.95
CA MET A 94 6.52 9.91 -3.83
C MET A 94 6.86 9.11 -5.09
N LEU A 95 5.92 8.31 -5.62
CA LEU A 95 6.09 7.54 -6.84
C LEU A 95 6.40 8.45 -8.04
N SER A 96 5.66 9.52 -8.21
CA SER A 96 5.88 10.49 -9.28
C SER A 96 7.29 11.11 -9.23
N ARG A 97 7.78 11.43 -8.04
CA ARG A 97 9.16 11.93 -7.86
C ARG A 97 10.24 10.86 -8.07
N ALA A 98 9.88 9.59 -7.88
CA ALA A 98 10.78 8.46 -8.08
C ALA A 98 10.96 8.06 -9.55
N MET A 99 10.07 8.52 -10.44
CA MET A 99 10.16 8.17 -11.88
C MET A 99 11.49 8.62 -12.53
N PRO A 100 12.04 7.86 -13.49
CA PRO A 100 11.50 6.59 -14.00
C PRO A 100 11.82 5.39 -13.08
N VAL A 101 10.90 4.42 -13.05
CA VAL A 101 11.07 3.12 -12.40
C VAL A 101 10.79 2.00 -13.40
N ASP A 102 11.37 0.81 -13.18
CA ASP A 102 11.18 -0.35 -14.06
C ASP A 102 9.99 -1.22 -13.62
N ALA A 103 9.58 -1.12 -12.34
CA ALA A 103 8.43 -1.83 -11.80
C ALA A 103 7.94 -1.15 -10.51
N VAL A 104 6.70 -1.44 -10.13
CA VAL A 104 6.11 -1.07 -8.83
C VAL A 104 5.67 -2.34 -8.10
N TYR A 105 6.00 -2.44 -6.82
CA TYR A 105 5.46 -3.43 -5.91
C TYR A 105 4.67 -2.76 -4.79
N LEU A 106 3.44 -3.22 -4.55
CA LEU A 106 2.59 -2.75 -3.46
C LEU A 106 2.12 -3.90 -2.58
N ASP A 107 2.30 -3.72 -1.28
CA ASP A 107 1.73 -4.57 -0.25
C ASP A 107 0.35 -4.02 0.13
N LEU A 108 -0.71 -4.72 -0.25
CA LEU A 108 -2.10 -4.33 -0.04
C LEU A 108 -2.85 -5.45 0.69
N HIS A 109 -4.04 -5.15 1.21
CA HIS A 109 -4.88 -6.16 1.85
C HIS A 109 -5.89 -6.80 0.89
N GLY A 110 -6.64 -5.99 0.18
CA GLY A 110 -7.69 -6.43 -0.74
C GLY A 110 -9.11 -6.43 -0.15
N ALA A 111 -9.29 -5.83 1.02
CA ALA A 111 -10.60 -5.68 1.67
C ALA A 111 -10.79 -4.27 2.26
N MET A 112 -10.09 -3.29 1.73
CA MET A 112 -10.19 -1.90 2.18
C MET A 112 -11.38 -1.19 1.55
N CYS A 113 -12.17 -0.52 2.39
CA CYS A 113 -13.17 0.45 1.96
C CYS A 113 -12.90 1.79 2.65
N SER A 114 -12.98 2.89 1.90
CA SER A 114 -13.09 4.22 2.47
C SER A 114 -14.55 4.68 2.50
N GLU A 115 -14.80 5.86 3.02
CA GLU A 115 -16.16 6.43 3.02
C GLU A 115 -16.68 6.65 1.60
N THR A 116 -15.82 7.01 0.65
CA THR A 116 -16.18 7.24 -0.77
C THR A 116 -15.89 6.03 -1.65
N PHE A 117 -14.78 5.30 -1.40
CA PHE A 117 -14.34 4.21 -2.28
C PHE A 117 -14.66 2.84 -1.67
N PRO A 118 -15.70 2.11 -2.19
CA PRO A 118 -15.99 0.75 -1.74
C PRO A 118 -14.92 -0.27 -2.16
N ASP A 119 -14.14 0.02 -3.20
CA ASP A 119 -12.92 -0.68 -3.63
C ASP A 119 -11.76 0.30 -3.56
N ALA A 120 -11.20 0.43 -2.38
CA ALA A 120 -10.12 1.38 -2.14
C ALA A 120 -8.80 0.91 -2.76
N GLU A 121 -8.53 -0.39 -2.80
CA GLU A 121 -7.37 -0.95 -3.48
C GLU A 121 -7.43 -0.74 -5.00
N GLY A 122 -8.58 -0.96 -5.62
CA GLY A 122 -8.78 -0.67 -7.04
C GLY A 122 -8.52 0.81 -7.36
N GLU A 123 -8.96 1.73 -6.50
CA GLU A 123 -8.69 3.16 -6.66
C GLU A 123 -7.19 3.49 -6.49
N ILE A 124 -6.49 2.85 -5.54
CA ILE A 124 -5.03 2.98 -5.39
C ILE A 124 -4.33 2.54 -6.69
N LEU A 125 -4.68 1.36 -7.20
CA LEU A 125 -4.08 0.79 -8.40
C LEU A 125 -4.35 1.65 -9.63
N ARG A 126 -5.57 2.17 -9.79
CA ARG A 126 -5.92 3.11 -10.85
C ARG A 126 -5.04 4.38 -10.81
N ARG A 127 -4.81 4.95 -9.62
CA ARG A 127 -3.93 6.12 -9.45
C ARG A 127 -2.47 5.78 -9.73
N VAL A 128 -1.99 4.63 -9.30
CA VAL A 128 -0.64 4.15 -9.60
C VAL A 128 -0.47 3.98 -11.11
N ARG A 129 -1.40 3.30 -11.76
CA ARG A 129 -1.39 3.09 -13.21
C ARG A 129 -1.39 4.42 -13.99
N ALA A 130 -2.19 5.40 -13.54
CA ALA A 130 -2.20 6.74 -14.13
C ALA A 130 -0.84 7.47 -13.97
N CYS A 131 -0.10 7.17 -12.88
CA CYS A 131 1.22 7.76 -12.63
C CYS A 131 2.32 7.12 -13.48
N VAL A 132 2.34 5.79 -13.60
CA VAL A 132 3.45 5.06 -14.24
C VAL A 132 3.22 4.74 -15.72
N GLY A 133 1.98 4.84 -16.20
CA GLY A 133 1.61 4.48 -17.59
C GLY A 133 1.35 2.97 -17.76
N PRO A 134 0.95 2.54 -18.97
CA PRO A 134 0.46 1.17 -19.19
C PRO A 134 1.58 0.11 -19.20
N ASP A 135 2.81 0.48 -19.48
CA ASP A 135 3.89 -0.47 -19.78
C ASP A 135 4.69 -0.91 -18.54
N ILE A 136 4.62 -0.16 -17.44
CA ILE A 136 5.34 -0.48 -16.20
C ILE A 136 4.59 -1.58 -15.44
N PRO A 137 5.24 -2.74 -15.14
CA PRO A 137 4.63 -3.77 -14.30
C PRO A 137 4.27 -3.23 -12.92
N VAL A 138 3.03 -3.50 -12.49
CA VAL A 138 2.57 -3.27 -11.12
C VAL A 138 2.23 -4.63 -10.52
N VAL A 139 2.96 -5.02 -9.50
CA VAL A 139 2.80 -6.30 -8.79
C VAL A 139 2.29 -6.00 -7.38
N ILE A 140 1.32 -6.77 -6.94
CA ILE A 140 0.74 -6.60 -5.59
C ILE A 140 0.77 -7.91 -4.82
N THR A 141 0.89 -7.81 -3.50
CA THR A 141 0.52 -8.89 -2.58
C THR A 141 -0.79 -8.54 -1.91
N LEU A 142 -1.60 -9.54 -1.65
CA LEU A 142 -2.91 -9.42 -1.01
C LEU A 142 -3.02 -10.45 0.10
N ASP A 143 -3.84 -10.15 1.11
CA ASP A 143 -4.24 -11.11 2.12
C ASP A 143 -5.24 -12.14 1.53
N TYR A 144 -5.33 -13.32 2.14
CA TYR A 144 -6.26 -14.37 1.67
C TYR A 144 -7.75 -14.05 1.90
N HIS A 145 -8.06 -12.99 2.67
CA HIS A 145 -9.43 -12.45 2.82
C HIS A 145 -9.81 -11.44 1.73
N VAL A 146 -9.02 -11.36 0.67
CA VAL A 146 -9.24 -10.44 -0.44
C VAL A 146 -10.59 -10.61 -1.14
N ASN A 147 -11.17 -9.47 -1.56
CA ASN A 147 -12.26 -9.41 -2.52
C ASN A 147 -11.71 -8.82 -3.82
N ILE A 148 -11.28 -9.69 -4.73
CA ILE A 148 -10.73 -9.24 -6.03
C ILE A 148 -11.85 -8.65 -6.87
N THR A 149 -11.64 -7.41 -7.33
CA THR A 149 -12.56 -6.68 -8.19
C THR A 149 -12.02 -6.60 -9.62
N GLU A 150 -12.89 -6.25 -10.58
CA GLU A 150 -12.46 -5.96 -11.95
C GLU A 150 -11.47 -4.79 -11.98
N GLN A 151 -11.73 -3.74 -11.21
CA GLN A 151 -10.86 -2.55 -11.13
C GLN A 151 -9.45 -2.85 -10.64
N MET A 152 -9.26 -3.89 -9.82
CA MET A 152 -7.93 -4.30 -9.35
C MET A 152 -7.09 -4.97 -10.43
N VAL A 153 -7.69 -5.51 -11.49
CA VAL A 153 -7.02 -6.31 -12.53
C VAL A 153 -7.00 -5.65 -13.91
N GLU A 154 -7.66 -4.52 -14.08
CA GLU A 154 -7.61 -3.69 -15.29
C GLU A 154 -6.36 -2.78 -15.29
#